data_f271a258fd86cad27ef6089b51fa1da4
#
_entry.id   f271a258fd86cad27ef6089b51fa1da4
#
_cell.length_a   1.000
_cell.length_b   1.000
_cell.length_c   1.000
_cell.angle_alpha   90.00
_cell.angle_beta   90.00
_cell.angle_gamma   90.00
#
_symmetry.space_group_name_H-M   'P 1'
#
loop_
_entity.id
_entity.type
_entity.pdbx_description
1 polymer ?
#
loop_
_entity_poly.entity_id
_entity_poly.type
_entity_poly.pdbx_seq_one_letter_code
_entity_poly.pdbx_strand_id
1 'polypeptide(L)'
;NATKTVGVVIPELNNVFCAEIISGMEDILRSHGYAAIVCDCRTDKKLEKEAVDFLTRKRVDGIINMPVDMTGAHLNEFQKTDKPIVLIDRMIQGISCDCVLVDNVNAAEKAVGMLVEEQHQKIGLIGGPDEVFTARQRMLGYMKALKAHGIAVDEKLICHGDYTIQGGV
;
A
#
# COMPACT_ATOMS: atom_id res chain seq x y z
N ASN A 1 7.33 7.85 29.46
CA ASN A 1 6.16 8.73 29.31
C ASN A 1 5.67 8.62 27.86
N ALA A 2 4.39 8.26 27.69
CA ALA A 2 3.73 8.27 26.38
C ALA A 2 3.57 9.71 25.90
N THR A 3 3.83 9.93 24.61
CA THR A 3 3.64 11.27 23.97
C THR A 3 2.22 11.48 23.49
N LYS A 4 1.40 10.40 23.51
CA LYS A 4 0.06 10.38 22.94
C LYS A 4 0.03 10.82 21.44
N THR A 5 1.08 10.42 20.72
CA THR A 5 1.26 10.78 19.32
C THR A 5 1.66 9.56 18.50
N VAL A 6 1.01 9.35 17.36
CA VAL A 6 1.34 8.32 16.38
C VAL A 6 1.88 9.00 15.12
N GLY A 7 2.99 8.49 14.60
CA GLY A 7 3.51 8.90 13.29
C GLY A 7 2.81 8.15 12.17
N VAL A 8 2.45 8.86 11.11
CA VAL A 8 1.85 8.29 9.91
C VAL A 8 2.69 8.69 8.71
N VAL A 9 3.27 7.72 8.00
CA VAL A 9 4.07 7.96 6.80
C VAL A 9 3.32 7.41 5.59
N ILE A 10 3.08 8.28 4.61
CA ILE A 10 2.30 7.95 3.42
C ILE A 10 3.07 8.33 2.15
N PRO A 11 2.81 7.62 1.02
CA PRO A 11 3.47 7.91 -0.23
C PRO A 11 3.02 9.23 -0.88
N GLU A 12 1.76 9.63 -0.68
CA GLU A 12 1.23 10.81 -1.36
C GLU A 12 -0.05 11.33 -0.69
N LEU A 13 -0.01 12.59 -0.24
CA LEU A 13 -1.16 13.21 0.45
C LEU A 13 -2.31 13.54 -0.51
N ASN A 14 -2.00 13.84 -1.78
CA ASN A 14 -3.01 14.18 -2.79
C ASN A 14 -3.80 12.95 -3.30
N ASN A 15 -3.42 11.76 -2.91
CA ASN A 15 -4.11 10.52 -3.27
C ASN A 15 -5.35 10.36 -2.38
N VAL A 16 -6.53 10.28 -3.01
CA VAL A 16 -7.82 10.15 -2.30
C VAL A 16 -7.83 8.91 -1.38
N PHE A 17 -7.27 7.79 -1.83
CA PHE A 17 -7.16 6.58 -1.03
C PHE A 17 -6.34 6.81 0.26
N CYS A 18 -5.19 7.48 0.16
CA CYS A 18 -4.40 7.84 1.34
C CYS A 18 -5.15 8.79 2.26
N ALA A 19 -5.85 9.78 1.70
CA ALA A 19 -6.60 10.76 2.48
C ALA A 19 -7.75 10.12 3.27
N GLU A 20 -8.49 9.19 2.66
CA GLU A 20 -9.58 8.46 3.35
C GLU A 20 -9.05 7.58 4.47
N ILE A 21 -7.93 6.88 4.26
CA ILE A 21 -7.27 6.08 5.30
C ILE A 21 -6.83 6.97 6.46
N ILE A 22 -6.20 8.13 6.19
CA ILE A 22 -5.77 9.06 7.23
C ILE A 22 -6.98 9.55 8.03
N SER A 23 -8.07 9.93 7.37
CA SER A 23 -9.29 10.39 8.03
C SER A 23 -9.84 9.33 8.99
N GLY A 24 -9.95 8.08 8.52
CA GLY A 24 -10.42 6.97 9.37
C GLY A 24 -9.49 6.68 10.56
N MET A 25 -8.17 6.76 10.34
CA MET A 25 -7.20 6.61 11.44
C MET A 25 -7.28 7.74 12.45
N GLU A 26 -7.41 8.99 11.98
CA GLU A 26 -7.47 10.16 12.86
C GLU A 26 -8.68 10.11 13.80
N ASP A 27 -9.84 9.69 13.30
CA ASP A 27 -11.04 9.57 14.13
C ASP A 27 -10.83 8.57 15.28
N ILE A 28 -10.21 7.43 15.01
CA ILE A 28 -9.90 6.42 16.03
C ILE A 28 -8.83 6.91 17.00
N LEU A 29 -7.74 7.48 16.50
CA LEU A 29 -6.67 8.00 17.34
C LEU A 29 -7.20 9.09 18.28
N ARG A 30 -7.99 10.03 17.77
CA ARG A 30 -8.61 11.11 18.56
C ARG A 30 -9.53 10.57 19.64
N SER A 31 -10.35 9.54 19.34
CA SER A 31 -11.25 8.93 20.32
C SER A 31 -10.50 8.29 21.49
N HIS A 32 -9.23 7.90 21.28
CA HIS A 32 -8.35 7.34 22.31
C HIS A 32 -7.35 8.36 22.90
N GLY A 33 -7.51 9.63 22.60
CA GLY A 33 -6.66 10.71 23.11
C GLY A 33 -5.27 10.76 22.50
N TYR A 34 -5.11 10.27 21.25
CA TYR A 34 -3.90 10.38 20.48
C TYR A 34 -4.01 11.43 19.37
N ALA A 35 -2.89 12.04 19.01
CA ALA A 35 -2.74 12.88 17.83
C ALA A 35 -1.93 12.15 16.76
N ALA A 36 -2.17 12.46 15.49
CA ALA A 36 -1.38 11.98 14.38
C ALA A 36 -0.37 13.05 13.89
N ILE A 37 0.87 12.64 13.58
CA ILE A 37 1.81 13.42 12.78
C ILE A 37 1.91 12.75 11.42
N VAL A 38 1.35 13.39 10.40
CA VAL A 38 1.36 12.86 9.03
C VAL A 38 2.56 13.39 8.28
N CYS A 39 3.33 12.49 7.66
CA CYS A 39 4.47 12.77 6.81
C CYS A 39 4.19 12.26 5.39
N ASP A 40 4.19 13.16 4.41
CA ASP A 40 4.10 12.83 3.00
C ASP A 40 5.51 12.63 2.42
N CYS A 41 5.81 11.42 1.98
CA CYS A 41 7.12 11.10 1.41
C CYS A 41 7.18 11.18 -0.12
N ARG A 42 6.10 11.62 -0.80
CA ARG A 42 6.04 11.86 -2.25
C ARG A 42 6.58 10.70 -3.09
N THR A 43 6.29 9.48 -2.68
CA THR A 43 6.77 8.25 -3.30
C THR A 43 8.32 8.18 -3.40
N ASP A 44 9.04 8.93 -2.58
CA ASP A 44 10.50 8.98 -2.52
C ASP A 44 11.01 8.24 -1.29
N LYS A 45 11.85 7.20 -1.51
CA LYS A 45 12.43 6.36 -0.46
C LYS A 45 13.32 7.14 0.52
N LYS A 46 13.98 8.20 0.04
CA LYS A 46 14.82 9.05 0.90
C LYS A 46 13.97 9.89 1.83
N LEU A 47 12.90 10.51 1.29
CA LEU A 47 11.95 11.27 2.09
C LEU A 47 11.21 10.37 3.09
N GLU A 48 10.90 9.12 2.72
CA GLU A 48 10.32 8.13 3.63
C GLU A 48 11.25 7.88 4.82
N LYS A 49 12.55 7.64 4.55
CA LYS A 49 13.54 7.46 5.61
C LYS A 49 13.66 8.70 6.49
N GLU A 50 13.74 9.89 5.90
CA GLU A 50 13.81 11.16 6.65
C GLU A 50 12.58 11.37 7.54
N ALA A 51 11.39 10.98 7.07
CA ALA A 51 10.14 11.01 7.84
C ALA A 51 10.21 10.07 9.06
N VAL A 52 10.62 8.82 8.86
CA VAL A 52 10.78 7.86 9.97
C VAL A 52 11.81 8.34 10.98
N ASP A 53 12.97 8.83 10.51
CA ASP A 53 14.01 9.39 11.38
C ASP A 53 13.50 10.60 12.18
N PHE A 54 12.69 11.47 11.56
CA PHE A 54 12.05 12.59 12.22
C PHE A 54 11.08 12.13 13.32
N LEU A 55 10.19 11.19 13.00
CA LEU A 55 9.22 10.64 13.96
C LEU A 55 9.91 9.91 15.13
N THR A 56 11.00 9.21 14.85
CA THR A 56 11.85 8.58 15.88
C THR A 56 12.41 9.62 16.85
N ARG A 57 12.96 10.73 16.34
CA ARG A 57 13.45 11.84 17.18
C ARG A 57 12.33 12.53 17.96
N LYS A 58 11.11 12.61 17.41
CA LYS A 58 9.92 13.12 18.09
C LYS A 58 9.39 12.17 19.15
N ARG A 59 9.93 10.95 19.23
CA ARG A 59 9.57 9.93 20.22
C ARG A 59 8.08 9.56 20.17
N VAL A 60 7.50 9.52 18.94
CA VAL A 60 6.12 9.06 18.78
C VAL A 60 5.91 7.68 19.42
N ASP A 61 4.69 7.36 19.82
CA ASP A 61 4.39 6.12 20.54
C ASP A 61 4.24 4.91 19.62
N GLY A 62 4.10 5.13 18.32
CA GLY A 62 4.06 4.11 17.28
C GLY A 62 4.11 4.75 15.90
N ILE A 63 4.35 3.93 14.88
CA ILE A 63 4.34 4.37 13.47
C ILE A 63 3.36 3.51 12.68
N ILE A 64 2.54 4.17 11.86
CA ILE A 64 1.78 3.57 10.78
C ILE A 64 2.48 3.97 9.48
N ASN A 65 2.91 3.01 8.68
CA ASN A 65 3.64 3.27 7.44
C ASN A 65 2.98 2.60 6.23
N MET A 66 2.77 3.36 5.16
CA MET A 66 2.46 2.85 3.83
C MET A 66 3.77 2.85 3.02
N PRO A 67 4.50 1.72 2.98
CA PRO A 67 5.90 1.73 2.57
C PRO A 67 6.10 1.98 1.08
N VAL A 68 7.11 2.78 0.76
CA VAL A 68 7.65 3.00 -0.59
C VAL A 68 8.93 2.17 -0.76
N ASP A 69 9.80 2.17 0.24
CA ASP A 69 10.98 1.32 0.26
C ASP A 69 10.64 -0.08 0.78
N MET A 70 10.56 -1.02 -0.15
CA MET A 70 10.23 -2.42 0.15
C MET A 70 11.38 -3.21 0.77
N THR A 71 12.56 -2.60 0.98
CA THR A 71 13.68 -3.23 1.72
C THR A 71 13.47 -3.17 3.23
N GLY A 72 12.69 -2.20 3.71
CA GLY A 72 12.44 -1.98 5.13
C GLY A 72 13.59 -1.33 5.90
N ALA A 73 14.69 -1.00 5.24
CA ALA A 73 15.88 -0.43 5.88
C ALA A 73 15.58 0.88 6.64
N HIS A 74 14.59 1.64 6.18
CA HIS A 74 14.15 2.88 6.81
C HIS A 74 13.50 2.68 8.19
N LEU A 75 13.00 1.48 8.49
CA LEU A 75 12.35 1.16 9.77
C LEU A 75 13.31 0.65 10.84
N ASN A 76 14.55 0.29 10.48
CA ASN A 76 15.51 -0.36 11.38
C ASN A 76 15.75 0.41 12.69
N GLU A 77 15.89 1.74 12.61
CA GLU A 77 16.14 2.55 13.81
C GLU A 77 14.90 2.66 14.71
N PHE A 78 13.72 2.73 14.11
CA PHE A 78 12.48 2.76 14.87
C PHE A 78 12.21 1.42 15.58
N GLN A 79 12.51 0.29 14.91
CA GLN A 79 12.38 -1.05 15.51
C GLN A 79 13.19 -1.21 16.80
N LYS A 80 14.34 -0.55 16.92
CA LYS A 80 15.16 -0.56 18.16
C LYS A 80 14.50 0.14 19.35
N THR A 81 13.39 0.84 19.12
CA THR A 81 12.67 1.55 20.19
C THR A 81 11.64 0.70 20.91
N ASP A 82 11.45 -0.55 20.50
CA ASP A 82 10.40 -1.48 20.97
C ASP A 82 8.97 -0.94 20.84
N LYS A 83 8.77 0.09 20.02
CA LYS A 83 7.46 0.68 19.78
C LYS A 83 6.79 0.03 18.57
N PRO A 84 5.44 -0.03 18.55
CA PRO A 84 4.71 -0.71 17.50
C PRO A 84 4.88 -0.02 16.13
N ILE A 85 4.99 -0.87 15.11
CA ILE A 85 4.92 -0.50 13.70
C ILE A 85 3.75 -1.24 13.11
N VAL A 86 2.91 -0.55 12.36
CA VAL A 86 1.84 -1.13 11.54
C VAL A 86 2.09 -0.74 10.09
N LEU A 87 2.19 -1.72 9.21
CA LEU A 87 2.23 -1.49 7.77
C LEU A 87 0.81 -1.50 7.21
N ILE A 88 0.54 -0.62 6.27
CA ILE A 88 -0.74 -0.58 5.56
C ILE A 88 -0.54 -0.64 4.05
N ASP A 89 -1.51 -1.23 3.34
CA ASP A 89 -1.54 -1.41 1.87
C ASP A 89 -0.44 -2.32 1.31
N ARG A 90 0.76 -2.29 1.89
CA ARG A 90 1.92 -3.04 1.40
C ARG A 90 2.64 -3.74 2.55
N MET A 91 3.10 -4.96 2.29
CA MET A 91 3.87 -5.75 3.26
C MET A 91 5.34 -5.78 2.85
N ILE A 92 6.22 -5.54 3.81
CA ILE A 92 7.67 -5.70 3.63
C ILE A 92 8.07 -7.09 4.13
N GLN A 93 8.71 -7.88 3.26
CA GLN A 93 9.19 -9.21 3.66
C GLN A 93 10.35 -9.08 4.66
N GLY A 94 10.34 -9.93 5.69
CA GLY A 94 11.40 -9.99 6.68
C GLY A 94 11.28 -9.00 7.84
N ILE A 95 10.25 -8.14 7.83
CA ILE A 95 9.93 -7.28 9.00
C ILE A 95 8.78 -7.92 9.77
N SER A 96 9.01 -8.16 11.07
CA SER A 96 7.98 -8.65 11.99
C SER A 96 7.20 -7.46 12.55
N CYS A 97 6.03 -7.20 12.00
CA CYS A 97 5.10 -6.17 12.47
C CYS A 97 3.68 -6.51 12.00
N ASP A 98 2.69 -5.83 12.57
CA ASP A 98 1.32 -5.94 12.12
C ASP A 98 1.14 -5.30 10.74
N CYS A 99 0.24 -5.89 9.92
CA CYS A 99 -0.07 -5.38 8.59
C CYS A 99 -1.58 -5.32 8.39
N VAL A 100 -2.06 -4.23 7.81
CA VAL A 100 -3.44 -4.08 7.33
C VAL A 100 -3.42 -4.02 5.81
N LEU A 101 -3.93 -5.05 5.17
CA LEU A 101 -3.83 -5.26 3.74
C LEU A 101 -5.21 -5.51 3.13
N VAL A 102 -5.37 -5.13 1.87
CA VAL A 102 -6.46 -5.60 1.01
C VAL A 102 -6.02 -6.91 0.36
N ASP A 103 -6.91 -7.89 0.29
CA ASP A 103 -6.68 -9.10 -0.52
C ASP A 103 -6.81 -8.77 -2.01
N ASN A 104 -5.76 -8.15 -2.55
CA ASN A 104 -5.71 -7.70 -3.95
C ASN A 104 -5.80 -8.85 -4.95
N VAL A 105 -5.32 -10.04 -4.58
CA VAL A 105 -5.41 -11.23 -5.45
C VAL A 105 -6.87 -11.63 -5.61
N ASN A 106 -7.58 -11.85 -4.51
CA ASN A 106 -8.97 -12.28 -4.53
C ASN A 106 -9.89 -11.19 -5.11
N ALA A 107 -9.64 -9.91 -4.81
CA ALA A 107 -10.40 -8.80 -5.37
C ALA A 107 -10.30 -8.75 -6.91
N ALA A 108 -9.07 -8.87 -7.45
CA ALA A 108 -8.86 -8.89 -8.90
C ALA A 108 -9.42 -10.17 -9.55
N GLU A 109 -9.23 -11.34 -8.91
CA GLU A 109 -9.80 -12.61 -9.35
C GLU A 109 -11.33 -12.53 -9.48
N LYS A 110 -12.00 -11.97 -8.49
CA LYS A 110 -13.46 -11.77 -8.52
C LYS A 110 -13.88 -10.79 -9.62
N ALA A 111 -13.21 -9.65 -9.72
CA ALA A 111 -13.55 -8.63 -10.73
C ALA A 111 -13.43 -9.19 -12.16
N VAL A 112 -12.38 -9.92 -12.45
CA VAL A 112 -12.17 -10.57 -13.75
C VAL A 112 -13.16 -11.72 -13.96
N GLY A 113 -13.43 -12.51 -12.90
CA GLY A 113 -14.44 -13.57 -12.93
C GLY A 113 -15.82 -13.05 -13.34
N MET A 114 -16.26 -11.91 -12.79
CA MET A 114 -17.52 -11.27 -13.20
C MET A 114 -17.56 -10.96 -14.71
N LEU A 115 -16.46 -10.46 -15.29
CA LEU A 115 -16.39 -10.22 -16.73
C LEU A 115 -16.50 -11.51 -17.54
N VAL A 116 -15.90 -12.60 -17.05
CA VAL A 116 -16.02 -13.91 -17.71
C VAL A 116 -17.45 -14.46 -17.63
N GLU A 117 -18.10 -14.31 -16.49
CA GLU A 117 -19.53 -14.69 -16.30
C GLU A 117 -20.45 -13.91 -17.27
N GLU A 118 -20.11 -12.65 -17.57
CA GLU A 118 -20.77 -11.83 -18.60
C GLU A 118 -20.36 -12.20 -20.04
N GLN A 119 -19.72 -13.37 -20.24
CA GLN A 119 -19.35 -13.93 -21.55
C GLN A 119 -18.20 -13.19 -22.26
N HIS A 120 -17.45 -12.32 -21.60
CA HIS A 120 -16.27 -11.69 -22.18
C HIS A 120 -15.12 -12.69 -22.35
N GLN A 121 -14.62 -12.83 -23.56
CA GLN A 121 -13.51 -13.74 -23.91
C GLN A 121 -12.16 -13.03 -24.05
N LYS A 122 -12.18 -11.71 -24.26
CA LYS A 122 -10.99 -10.87 -24.37
C LYS A 122 -11.05 -9.81 -23.29
N ILE A 123 -10.26 -10.00 -22.25
CA ILE A 123 -10.23 -9.14 -21.08
C ILE A 123 -8.83 -8.54 -21.00
N GLY A 124 -8.74 -7.22 -21.12
CA GLY A 124 -7.48 -6.50 -20.97
C GLY A 124 -7.20 -6.13 -19.53
N LEU A 125 -5.92 -5.95 -19.19
CA LEU A 125 -5.46 -5.43 -17.93
C LEU A 125 -4.58 -4.20 -18.14
N ILE A 126 -4.95 -3.10 -17.51
CA ILE A 126 -4.05 -1.96 -17.30
C ILE A 126 -3.50 -2.09 -15.88
N GLY A 127 -2.32 -2.67 -15.77
CA GLY A 127 -1.61 -2.88 -14.51
C GLY A 127 -0.83 -1.64 -14.07
N GLY A 128 -0.36 -1.66 -12.83
CA GLY A 128 0.61 -0.69 -12.35
C GLY A 128 2.06 -1.15 -12.57
N PRO A 129 3.06 -0.40 -12.06
CA PRO A 129 4.46 -0.75 -12.17
C PRO A 129 4.76 -2.11 -11.47
N ASP A 130 5.62 -2.92 -12.08
CA ASP A 130 5.94 -4.27 -11.60
C ASP A 130 6.61 -4.30 -10.22
N GLU A 131 7.30 -3.24 -9.85
CA GLU A 131 7.92 -3.10 -8.53
C GLU A 131 6.89 -2.85 -7.42
N VAL A 132 5.66 -2.43 -7.75
CA VAL A 132 4.62 -2.13 -6.76
C VAL A 132 3.94 -3.43 -6.30
N PHE A 133 3.98 -3.67 -5.00
CA PHE A 133 3.43 -4.89 -4.38
C PHE A 133 1.97 -5.15 -4.79
N THR A 134 1.10 -4.15 -4.66
CA THR A 134 -0.34 -4.27 -4.96
C THR A 134 -0.61 -4.50 -6.44
N ALA A 135 0.22 -3.94 -7.35
CA ALA A 135 0.12 -4.19 -8.79
C ALA A 135 0.36 -5.67 -9.11
N ARG A 136 1.44 -6.25 -8.56
CA ARG A 136 1.72 -7.69 -8.73
C ARG A 136 0.62 -8.58 -8.21
N GLN A 137 0.02 -8.23 -7.06
CA GLN A 137 -1.07 -9.02 -6.48
C GLN A 137 -2.32 -8.99 -7.38
N ARG A 138 -2.66 -7.84 -7.95
CA ARG A 138 -3.79 -7.69 -8.88
C ARG A 138 -3.54 -8.44 -10.19
N MET A 139 -2.32 -8.37 -10.73
CA MET A 139 -1.90 -9.16 -11.90
C MET A 139 -2.07 -10.65 -11.63
N LEU A 140 -1.65 -11.13 -10.46
CA LEU A 140 -1.81 -12.54 -10.08
C LEU A 140 -3.30 -12.93 -10.04
N GLY A 141 -4.16 -12.09 -9.48
CA GLY A 141 -5.61 -12.32 -9.46
C GLY A 141 -6.22 -12.39 -10.86
N TYR A 142 -5.83 -11.47 -11.77
CA TYR A 142 -6.22 -11.51 -13.17
C TYR A 142 -5.83 -12.84 -13.84
N MET A 143 -4.57 -13.25 -13.71
CA MET A 143 -4.10 -14.51 -14.30
C MET A 143 -4.83 -15.73 -13.74
N LYS A 144 -5.12 -15.74 -12.43
CA LYS A 144 -5.86 -16.81 -11.78
C LYS A 144 -7.28 -16.93 -12.32
N ALA A 145 -7.98 -15.80 -12.47
CA ALA A 145 -9.34 -15.80 -13.00
C ALA A 145 -9.39 -16.35 -14.43
N LEU A 146 -8.53 -15.86 -15.32
CA LEU A 146 -8.46 -16.37 -16.70
C LEU A 146 -8.18 -17.87 -16.73
N LYS A 147 -7.20 -18.33 -15.96
CA LYS A 147 -6.84 -19.74 -15.88
C LYS A 147 -7.99 -20.61 -15.36
N ALA A 148 -8.70 -20.16 -14.33
CA ALA A 148 -9.83 -20.88 -13.75
C ALA A 148 -10.97 -21.11 -14.76
N HIS A 149 -11.12 -20.20 -15.74
CA HIS A 149 -12.14 -20.26 -16.78
C HIS A 149 -11.63 -20.76 -18.13
N GLY A 150 -10.39 -21.29 -18.19
CA GLY A 150 -9.81 -21.85 -19.43
C GLY A 150 -9.47 -20.81 -20.50
N ILE A 151 -9.38 -19.52 -20.13
CA ILE A 151 -9.00 -18.44 -21.04
C ILE A 151 -7.48 -18.28 -21.01
N ALA A 152 -6.84 -18.32 -22.20
CA ALA A 152 -5.41 -18.11 -22.31
C ALA A 152 -5.06 -16.63 -22.04
N VAL A 153 -3.98 -16.40 -21.30
CA VAL A 153 -3.43 -15.05 -21.11
C VAL A 153 -2.85 -14.58 -22.45
N ASP A 154 -3.32 -13.44 -22.94
CA ASP A 154 -2.75 -12.77 -24.12
C ASP A 154 -1.97 -11.54 -23.63
N GLU A 155 -0.65 -11.60 -23.72
CA GLU A 155 0.23 -10.51 -23.30
C GLU A 155 -0.03 -9.20 -24.05
N LYS A 156 -0.63 -9.24 -25.24
CA LYS A 156 -1.02 -8.04 -25.99
C LYS A 156 -2.17 -7.28 -25.36
N LEU A 157 -2.90 -7.92 -24.44
CA LEU A 157 -3.98 -7.32 -23.69
C LEU A 157 -3.52 -6.82 -22.31
N ILE A 158 -2.22 -6.87 -22.01
CA ILE A 158 -1.64 -6.39 -20.76
C ILE A 158 -0.82 -5.13 -21.03
N CYS A 159 -1.18 -4.04 -20.38
CA CYS A 159 -0.45 -2.79 -20.41
C CYS A 159 -0.08 -2.40 -18.97
N HIS A 160 1.02 -1.67 -18.81
CA HIS A 160 1.48 -1.15 -17.52
C HIS A 160 1.44 0.38 -17.52
N GLY A 161 0.74 0.95 -16.57
CA GLY A 161 0.75 2.38 -16.28
C GLY A 161 1.60 2.67 -15.02
N ASP A 162 1.75 3.94 -14.72
CA ASP A 162 2.51 4.45 -13.56
C ASP A 162 1.63 5.10 -12.48
N TYR A 163 0.32 4.88 -12.57
CA TYR A 163 -0.71 5.50 -11.73
C TYR A 163 -0.86 7.03 -11.92
N THR A 164 -0.28 7.59 -12.97
CA THR A 164 -0.48 8.99 -13.36
C THR A 164 -1.51 9.13 -14.49
N ILE A 165 -2.06 10.35 -14.64
CA ILE A 165 -2.95 10.65 -15.78
C ILE A 165 -2.19 10.50 -17.10
N GLN A 166 -0.90 10.91 -17.16
CA GLN A 166 -0.06 10.78 -18.33
C GLN A 166 0.21 9.33 -18.70
N GLY A 167 0.41 8.45 -17.73
CA GLY A 167 0.61 7.02 -17.94
C GLY A 167 -0.66 6.26 -18.39
N GLY A 168 -1.82 6.92 -18.36
CA GLY A 168 -3.09 6.38 -18.81
C GLY A 168 -3.50 6.84 -20.23
N VAL A 169 -2.67 7.65 -20.91
CA VAL A 169 -2.87 8.17 -22.28
C VAL A 169 -1.94 7.50 -23.26
#